data_0c9b05871da9e34cd8ba3b3f39f209f4
#
_entry.id   0c9b05871da9e34cd8ba3b3f39f209f4
#
_cell.length_a   1.000
_cell.length_b   1.000
_cell.length_c   1.000
_cell.angle_alpha   90.00
_cell.angle_beta   90.00
_cell.angle_gamma   90.00
#
_symmetry.space_group_name_H-M   'P 1'
#
loop_
_entity.id
_entity.type
_entity.pdbx_description
1 polymer ?
#
loop_
_entity_poly.entity_id
_entity_poly.type
_entity_poly.pdbx_seq_one_letter_code
_entity_poly.pdbx_strand_id
1 'polypeptide(L)'
;GNTAQRVEALVRPTVEGMGLRLWDVVFEKEGPDWYLRVLIDKTDGTTMDTDTCADVSHALDPILDEADPIEQSYYLEVGSPGLGRKLTRPEHYEALKGQKVSVKLYRANEQGAKEFSGILLGREGNTVTVDTPAGPVKFELAAASTVRLCDDEDLF
;
A
#
# COMPACT_ATOMS: atom_id res chain seq x y z
N GLY A 1 -9.69 12.50 -11.76
CA GLY A 1 -9.16 12.01 -10.55
C GLY A 1 -10.17 11.96 -9.44
N ASN A 2 -9.82 11.34 -8.40
CA ASN A 2 -10.65 11.22 -7.23
C ASN A 2 -10.01 11.96 -6.06
N THR A 3 -10.74 12.04 -4.94
CA THR A 3 -10.29 12.76 -3.74
C THR A 3 -8.97 12.23 -3.23
N ALA A 4 -8.82 10.90 -3.14
CA ALA A 4 -7.60 10.29 -2.64
C ALA A 4 -6.39 10.64 -3.51
N GLN A 5 -6.55 10.69 -4.83
CA GLN A 5 -5.48 11.06 -5.75
C GLN A 5 -5.06 12.52 -5.59
N ARG A 6 -6.03 13.41 -5.38
CA ARG A 6 -5.74 14.83 -5.13
C ARG A 6 -4.94 15.01 -3.84
N VAL A 7 -5.38 14.33 -2.78
CA VAL A 7 -4.69 14.40 -1.49
C VAL A 7 -3.29 13.82 -1.62
N GLU A 8 -3.15 12.69 -2.30
CA GLU A 8 -1.83 12.07 -2.52
C GLU A 8 -0.85 13.05 -3.15
N ALA A 9 -1.27 13.75 -4.20
CA ALA A 9 -0.42 14.73 -4.87
C ALA A 9 -0.01 15.89 -3.94
N LEU A 10 -0.91 16.28 -3.03
CA LEU A 10 -0.65 17.35 -2.08
C LEU A 10 0.32 16.94 -0.97
N VAL A 11 0.20 15.71 -0.46
CA VAL A 11 0.94 15.29 0.72
C VAL A 11 2.25 14.57 0.41
N ARG A 12 2.40 14.00 -0.78
CA ARG A 12 3.58 13.25 -1.17
C ARG A 12 4.89 14.01 -0.98
N PRO A 13 5.03 15.28 -1.45
CA PRO A 13 6.28 15.99 -1.26
C PRO A 13 6.68 16.15 0.21
N THR A 14 5.71 16.39 1.08
CA THR A 14 5.96 16.55 2.51
C THR A 14 6.41 15.23 3.14
N VAL A 15 5.70 14.13 2.83
CA VAL A 15 6.04 12.81 3.37
C VAL A 15 7.44 12.40 2.92
N GLU A 16 7.72 12.55 1.64
CA GLU A 16 9.05 12.19 1.09
C GLU A 16 10.14 13.10 1.62
N GLY A 17 9.83 14.39 1.80
CA GLY A 17 10.77 15.35 2.39
C GLY A 17 11.13 15.03 3.84
N MET A 18 10.31 14.25 4.53
CA MET A 18 10.57 13.78 5.89
C MET A 18 11.32 12.45 5.91
N GLY A 19 11.75 11.96 4.75
CA GLY A 19 12.47 10.70 4.63
C GLY A 19 11.59 9.46 4.70
N LEU A 20 10.31 9.62 4.45
CA LEU A 20 9.33 8.52 4.55
C LEU A 20 8.79 8.16 3.16
N ARG A 21 8.21 6.97 3.08
CA ARG A 21 7.52 6.52 1.86
C ARG A 21 6.02 6.69 2.06
N LEU A 22 5.36 7.30 1.10
CA LEU A 22 3.90 7.34 1.07
C LEU A 22 3.42 6.03 0.45
N TRP A 23 2.87 5.14 1.29
CA TRP A 23 2.41 3.84 0.81
C TRP A 23 1.09 3.94 0.09
N ASP A 24 0.12 4.63 0.69
CA ASP A 24 -1.21 4.78 0.10
C ASP A 24 -1.97 5.92 0.76
N VAL A 25 -3.00 6.41 0.07
CA VAL A 25 -3.95 7.37 0.60
C VAL A 25 -5.34 6.80 0.32
N VAL A 26 -6.14 6.67 1.37
CA VAL A 26 -7.49 6.12 1.28
C VAL A 26 -8.47 7.14 1.87
N PHE A 27 -9.54 7.42 1.15
CA PHE A 27 -10.62 8.28 1.62
C PHE A 27 -11.91 7.49 1.56
N GLU A 28 -12.48 7.15 2.71
CA GLU A 28 -13.66 6.29 2.76
C GLU A 28 -14.57 6.68 3.91
N LYS A 29 -15.84 6.32 3.74
CA LYS A 29 -16.88 6.56 4.74
C LYS A 29 -17.08 5.29 5.54
N GLU A 30 -17.05 5.44 6.88
CA GLU A 30 -17.34 4.34 7.79
C GLU A 30 -18.47 4.81 8.73
N GLY A 31 -19.62 4.18 8.66
CA GLY A 31 -20.78 4.66 9.39
C GLY A 31 -21.16 6.07 8.96
N PRO A 32 -21.36 7.01 9.91
CA PRO A 32 -21.69 8.39 9.57
C PRO A 32 -20.48 9.27 9.23
N ASP A 33 -19.26 8.76 9.42
CA ASP A 33 -18.04 9.57 9.35
C ASP A 33 -17.17 9.24 8.15
N TRP A 34 -16.47 10.26 7.65
CA TRP A 34 -15.47 10.11 6.61
C TRP A 34 -14.07 10.06 7.23
N TYR A 35 -13.21 9.22 6.67
CA TYR A 35 -11.82 9.05 7.13
C TYR A 35 -10.88 9.23 5.97
N LEU A 36 -9.89 10.09 6.17
CA LEU A 36 -8.76 10.21 5.26
C LEU A 36 -7.58 9.52 5.93
N ARG A 37 -7.17 8.40 5.35
CA ARG A 37 -6.06 7.60 5.88
C ARG A 37 -4.84 7.76 4.99
N VAL A 38 -3.76 8.22 5.61
CA VAL A 38 -2.46 8.38 4.95
C VAL A 38 -1.56 7.29 5.51
N LEU A 39 -1.20 6.33 4.68
CA LEU A 39 -0.39 5.19 5.08
C LEU A 39 1.06 5.46 4.70
N ILE A 40 1.93 5.50 5.69
CA ILE A 40 3.33 5.84 5.53
C ILE A 40 4.23 4.73 6.05
N ASP A 41 5.45 4.73 5.56
CA ASP A 41 6.40 3.67 5.82
C ASP A 41 7.80 4.27 5.96
N LYS A 42 8.66 3.64 6.75
CA LYS A 42 10.05 4.06 6.85
C LYS A 42 10.88 3.37 5.77
N THR A 43 11.79 4.11 5.17
CA THR A 43 12.60 3.59 4.06
C THR A 43 13.84 2.83 4.53
N ASP A 44 14.15 2.91 5.82
CA ASP A 44 15.34 2.26 6.40
C ASP A 44 15.05 0.88 6.98
N GLY A 45 13.82 0.37 6.82
CA GLY A 45 13.43 -0.94 7.32
C GLY A 45 13.03 -0.97 8.78
N THR A 46 13.07 0.17 9.49
CA THR A 46 12.65 0.21 10.88
C THR A 46 11.13 0.28 10.99
N THR A 47 10.63 -0.05 12.18
CA THR A 47 9.19 -0.03 12.47
C THR A 47 8.70 1.40 12.61
N MET A 48 7.51 1.68 12.07
CA MET A 48 6.85 2.97 12.25
C MET A 48 6.50 3.17 13.72
N ASP A 49 6.59 4.42 14.19
CA ASP A 49 6.26 4.78 15.57
C ASP A 49 5.20 5.88 15.63
N THR A 50 4.62 6.03 16.80
CA THR A 50 3.54 6.99 17.04
C THR A 50 4.00 8.43 16.86
N ASP A 51 5.22 8.73 17.32
CA ASP A 51 5.77 10.09 17.22
C ASP A 51 5.96 10.52 15.75
N THR A 52 6.45 9.62 14.91
CA THR A 52 6.61 9.90 13.48
C THR A 52 5.25 10.14 12.82
N CYS A 53 4.25 9.32 13.17
CA CYS A 53 2.90 9.52 12.63
C CYS A 53 2.32 10.86 13.07
N ALA A 54 2.53 11.26 14.32
CA ALA A 54 2.07 12.55 14.83
C ALA A 54 2.77 13.72 14.11
N ASP A 55 4.07 13.60 13.87
CA ASP A 55 4.82 14.62 13.14
C ASP A 55 4.29 14.81 11.72
N VAL A 56 4.00 13.71 11.05
CA VAL A 56 3.43 13.76 9.70
C VAL A 56 2.04 14.39 9.74
N SER A 57 1.20 13.97 10.68
CA SER A 57 -0.15 14.52 10.83
C SER A 57 -0.11 16.04 11.02
N HIS A 58 0.76 16.53 11.89
CA HIS A 58 0.91 17.96 12.13
C HIS A 58 1.42 18.71 10.88
N ALA A 59 2.32 18.08 10.12
CA ALA A 59 2.85 18.68 8.90
C ALA A 59 1.79 18.74 7.79
N LEU A 60 0.87 17.78 7.75
CA LEU A 60 -0.17 17.73 6.73
C LEU A 60 -1.36 18.63 7.02
N ASP A 61 -1.65 18.92 8.28
CA ASP A 61 -2.81 19.73 8.65
C ASP A 61 -2.86 21.07 7.90
N PRO A 62 -1.80 21.93 7.92
CA PRO A 62 -1.88 23.21 7.21
C PRO A 62 -1.97 23.04 5.69
N ILE A 63 -1.38 21.98 5.14
CA ILE A 63 -1.44 21.72 3.70
C ILE A 63 -2.87 21.40 3.27
N LEU A 64 -3.54 20.54 4.05
CA LEU A 64 -4.91 20.14 3.76
C LEU A 64 -5.89 21.28 4.03
N ASP A 65 -5.65 22.09 5.07
CA ASP A 65 -6.50 23.24 5.39
C ASP A 65 -6.44 24.29 4.28
N GLU A 66 -5.24 24.57 3.78
CA GLU A 66 -5.05 25.59 2.74
C GLU A 66 -5.63 25.16 1.40
N ALA A 67 -5.34 23.91 0.99
CA ALA A 67 -5.79 23.39 -0.30
C ALA A 67 -7.27 23.00 -0.30
N ASP A 68 -7.79 22.62 0.86
CA ASP A 68 -9.20 22.24 1.06
C ASP A 68 -9.70 21.26 -0.04
N PRO A 69 -9.03 20.12 -0.23
CA PRO A 69 -9.37 19.22 -1.34
C PRO A 69 -10.62 18.37 -1.10
N ILE A 70 -11.15 18.39 0.12
CA ILE A 70 -12.25 17.51 0.53
C ILE A 70 -13.43 18.35 1.00
N GLU A 71 -14.59 18.14 0.38
CA GLU A 71 -15.80 18.89 0.72
C GLU A 71 -16.43 18.42 2.04
N GLN A 72 -16.35 17.12 2.32
CA GLN A 72 -16.94 16.53 3.52
C GLN A 72 -16.08 16.81 4.74
N SER A 73 -16.70 16.84 5.92
CA SER A 73 -15.95 16.79 7.17
C SER A 73 -15.35 15.41 7.31
N TYR A 74 -14.11 15.33 7.75
CA TYR A 74 -13.39 14.07 7.83
C TYR A 74 -12.40 14.04 8.98
N TYR A 75 -12.00 12.83 9.36
CA TYR A 75 -10.94 12.61 10.32
C TYR A 75 -9.67 12.22 9.58
N LEU A 76 -8.56 12.86 9.92
CA LEU A 76 -7.25 12.51 9.36
C LEU A 76 -6.59 11.46 10.25
N GLU A 77 -6.26 10.33 9.67
CA GLU A 77 -5.51 9.28 10.34
C GLU A 77 -4.21 9.03 9.57
N VAL A 78 -3.08 9.11 10.27
CA VAL A 78 -1.77 8.80 9.70
C VAL A 78 -1.25 7.56 10.41
N GLY A 79 -0.87 6.56 9.63
CA GLY A 79 -0.40 5.31 10.21
C GLY A 79 0.40 4.47 9.23
N SER A 80 0.82 3.31 9.71
CA SER A 80 1.54 2.32 8.93
C SER A 80 0.55 1.40 8.20
N PRO A 81 0.90 0.86 7.01
CA PRO A 81 0.08 -0.18 6.39
C PRO A 81 0.02 -1.48 7.19
N GLY A 82 0.93 -1.66 8.16
CA GLY A 82 0.92 -2.84 9.03
C GLY A 82 1.51 -4.09 8.39
N LEU A 83 1.46 -5.20 9.12
CA LEU A 83 1.90 -6.50 8.62
C LEU A 83 0.87 -7.07 7.66
N GLY A 84 1.33 -7.86 6.69
CA GLY A 84 0.45 -8.45 5.68
C GLY A 84 -0.18 -7.43 4.77
N ARG A 85 0.48 -6.30 4.56
CA ARG A 85 -0.04 -5.20 3.73
C ARG A 85 -0.39 -5.68 2.33
N LYS A 86 -1.42 -5.09 1.77
CA LYS A 86 -1.84 -5.40 0.40
C LYS A 86 -1.07 -4.56 -0.60
N LEU A 87 -0.73 -5.17 -1.73
CA LEU A 87 -0.14 -4.47 -2.87
C LEU A 87 -1.28 -4.05 -3.79
N THR A 88 -1.62 -2.78 -3.79
CA THR A 88 -2.78 -2.27 -4.51
C THR A 88 -2.43 -1.31 -5.65
N ARG A 89 -1.14 -0.96 -5.79
CA ARG A 89 -0.65 -0.04 -6.81
C ARG A 89 0.58 -0.60 -7.51
N PRO A 90 0.83 -0.21 -8.76
CA PRO A 90 2.03 -0.68 -9.48
C PRO A 90 3.33 -0.43 -8.72
N GLU A 91 3.45 0.73 -8.06
CA GLU A 91 4.65 1.10 -7.31
C GLU A 91 4.91 0.20 -6.11
N HIS A 92 3.87 -0.46 -5.58
CA HIS A 92 4.04 -1.41 -4.49
C HIS A 92 4.88 -2.62 -4.93
N TYR A 93 4.73 -3.05 -6.17
CA TYR A 93 5.48 -4.19 -6.71
C TYR A 93 6.96 -3.86 -6.89
N GLU A 94 7.28 -2.60 -7.18
CA GLU A 94 8.67 -2.17 -7.23
C GLU A 94 9.27 -2.06 -5.84
N ALA A 95 8.49 -1.52 -4.89
CA ALA A 95 8.97 -1.33 -3.51
C ALA A 95 9.27 -2.64 -2.80
N LEU A 96 8.49 -3.70 -3.09
CA LEU A 96 8.61 -4.98 -2.39
C LEU A 96 9.29 -6.06 -3.22
N LYS A 97 9.93 -5.69 -4.32
CA LYS A 97 10.69 -6.60 -5.16
C LYS A 97 11.75 -7.33 -4.32
N GLY A 98 11.80 -8.66 -4.46
CA GLY A 98 12.71 -9.50 -3.69
C GLY A 98 12.14 -10.01 -2.38
N GLN A 99 10.94 -9.61 -2.02
CA GLN A 99 10.29 -10.04 -0.79
C GLN A 99 9.22 -11.09 -1.06
N LYS A 100 8.88 -11.85 -0.02
CA LYS A 100 7.88 -12.91 -0.16
C LYS A 100 6.48 -12.31 -0.15
N VAL A 101 5.66 -12.72 -1.11
CA VAL A 101 4.27 -12.29 -1.23
C VAL A 101 3.36 -13.51 -1.37
N SER A 102 2.08 -13.31 -1.01
CA SER A 102 1.01 -14.28 -1.19
C SER A 102 0.03 -13.74 -2.21
N VAL A 103 -0.35 -14.57 -3.16
CA VAL A 103 -1.26 -14.18 -4.25
C VAL A 103 -2.51 -15.04 -4.19
N LYS A 104 -3.66 -14.38 -4.31
CA LYS A 104 -4.95 -15.05 -4.42
C LYS A 104 -5.59 -14.62 -5.72
N LEU A 105 -5.89 -15.57 -6.58
CA LEU A 105 -6.50 -15.31 -7.89
C LEU A 105 -8.01 -15.49 -7.82
N TYR A 106 -8.73 -14.83 -8.73
CA TYR A 106 -10.17 -15.03 -8.87
C TYR A 106 -10.49 -16.43 -9.39
N ARG A 107 -9.60 -16.96 -10.25
CA ARG A 107 -9.75 -18.29 -10.85
C ARG A 107 -8.42 -19.02 -10.79
N ALA A 108 -8.48 -20.35 -10.74
CA ALA A 108 -7.27 -21.15 -10.77
C ALA A 108 -6.47 -20.89 -12.05
N ASN A 109 -5.14 -20.88 -11.92
CA ASN A 109 -4.24 -20.67 -13.05
C ASN A 109 -4.10 -21.98 -13.87
N GLU A 110 -3.17 -21.98 -14.85
CA GLU A 110 -2.94 -23.14 -15.71
C GLU A 110 -2.50 -24.38 -14.93
N GLN A 111 -1.84 -24.19 -13.79
CA GLN A 111 -1.42 -25.30 -12.93
C GLN A 111 -2.51 -25.73 -11.95
N GLY A 112 -3.69 -25.14 -12.02
CA GLY A 112 -4.80 -25.45 -11.13
C GLY A 112 -4.72 -24.78 -9.77
N ALA A 113 -3.80 -23.83 -9.59
CA ALA A 113 -3.61 -23.14 -8.32
C ALA A 113 -4.39 -21.82 -8.30
N LYS A 114 -5.18 -21.60 -7.25
CA LYS A 114 -5.90 -20.36 -7.03
C LYS A 114 -5.15 -19.46 -6.04
N GLU A 115 -4.33 -20.05 -5.18
CA GLU A 115 -3.50 -19.35 -4.22
C GLU A 115 -2.08 -19.88 -4.31
N PHE A 116 -1.11 -18.98 -4.22
CA PHE A 116 0.30 -19.37 -4.18
C PHE A 116 1.11 -18.26 -3.51
N SER A 117 2.30 -18.59 -3.07
CA SER A 117 3.21 -17.62 -2.48
C SER A 117 4.63 -17.88 -2.95
N GLY A 118 5.45 -16.84 -2.92
CA GLY A 118 6.83 -16.92 -3.35
C GLY A 118 7.47 -15.55 -3.34
N ILE A 119 8.66 -15.45 -3.93
CA ILE A 119 9.42 -14.19 -3.97
C ILE A 119 8.97 -13.36 -5.15
N LEU A 120 8.64 -12.12 -4.87
CA LEU A 120 8.24 -11.18 -5.93
C LEU A 120 9.46 -10.82 -6.77
N LEU A 121 9.43 -11.22 -8.04
CA LEU A 121 10.54 -10.94 -8.97
C LEU A 121 10.39 -9.59 -9.65
N GLY A 122 9.15 -9.13 -9.82
CA GLY A 122 8.91 -7.84 -10.43
C GLY A 122 7.63 -7.80 -11.24
N ARG A 123 7.44 -6.67 -11.89
CA ARG A 123 6.28 -6.40 -12.73
C ARG A 123 6.73 -5.82 -14.05
N GLU A 124 6.13 -6.30 -15.14
CA GLU A 124 6.29 -5.70 -16.47
C GLU A 124 4.90 -5.37 -17.00
N GLY A 125 4.61 -4.07 -17.15
CA GLY A 125 3.25 -3.65 -17.51
C GLY A 125 2.27 -4.10 -16.44
N ASN A 126 1.29 -4.91 -16.83
CA ASN A 126 0.29 -5.46 -15.92
C ASN A 126 0.57 -6.92 -15.53
N THR A 127 1.73 -7.46 -15.91
CA THR A 127 2.12 -8.84 -15.62
C THR A 127 3.11 -8.87 -14.46
N VAL A 128 2.79 -9.66 -13.44
CA VAL A 128 3.63 -9.83 -12.24
C VAL A 128 4.21 -11.24 -12.26
N THR A 129 5.49 -11.36 -11.89
CA THR A 129 6.18 -12.63 -11.78
C THR A 129 6.54 -12.90 -10.33
N VAL A 130 6.18 -14.09 -9.85
CA VAL A 130 6.49 -14.55 -8.49
C VAL A 130 7.22 -15.88 -8.60
N ASP A 131 8.37 -15.99 -7.93
CA ASP A 131 9.14 -17.23 -7.92
C ASP A 131 8.67 -18.14 -6.79
N THR A 132 7.92 -19.18 -7.15
CA THR A 132 7.39 -20.16 -6.18
C THR A 132 8.33 -21.36 -6.08
N PRO A 133 8.16 -22.21 -5.05
CA PRO A 133 8.93 -23.45 -4.97
C PRO A 133 8.77 -24.37 -6.19
N ALA A 134 7.65 -24.25 -6.91
CA ALA A 134 7.41 -25.02 -8.14
C ALA A 134 7.93 -24.32 -9.39
N GLY A 135 8.52 -23.13 -9.26
CA GLY A 135 9.05 -22.35 -10.37
C GLY A 135 8.35 -20.99 -10.51
N PRO A 136 8.82 -20.15 -11.47
CA PRO A 136 8.22 -18.84 -11.67
C PRO A 136 6.78 -18.93 -12.16
N VAL A 137 5.91 -18.10 -11.58
CA VAL A 137 4.50 -17.98 -11.99
C VAL A 137 4.25 -16.55 -12.39
N LYS A 138 3.65 -16.36 -13.55
CA LYS A 138 3.23 -15.04 -14.04
C LYS A 138 1.73 -14.93 -13.97
N PHE A 139 1.26 -13.75 -13.57
CA PHE A 139 -0.18 -13.48 -13.55
C PHE A 139 -0.44 -12.02 -13.89
N GLU A 140 -1.63 -11.77 -14.44
CA GLU A 140 -2.06 -10.40 -14.71
C GLU A 140 -2.61 -9.77 -13.44
N LEU A 141 -2.36 -8.47 -13.25
CA LEU A 141 -2.87 -7.75 -12.08
C LEU A 141 -4.39 -7.89 -11.95
N ALA A 142 -5.11 -7.83 -13.07
CA ALA A 142 -6.56 -7.96 -13.07
C ALA A 142 -7.05 -9.36 -12.66
N ALA A 143 -6.20 -10.38 -12.74
CA ALA A 143 -6.56 -11.74 -12.37
C ALA A 143 -6.43 -12.02 -10.88
N ALA A 144 -5.74 -11.16 -10.15
CA ALA A 144 -5.52 -11.34 -8.72
C ALA A 144 -6.59 -10.62 -7.90
N SER A 145 -7.22 -11.33 -6.98
CA SER A 145 -8.14 -10.70 -6.04
C SER A 145 -7.37 -10.01 -4.92
N THR A 146 -6.24 -10.58 -4.49
CA THR A 146 -5.41 -10.03 -3.42
C THR A 146 -3.96 -10.43 -3.63
N VAL A 147 -3.05 -9.48 -3.44
CA VAL A 147 -1.61 -9.75 -3.31
C VAL A 147 -1.17 -9.10 -2.02
N ARG A 148 -0.53 -9.86 -1.14
CA ARG A 148 -0.14 -9.39 0.19
C ARG A 148 1.31 -9.73 0.48
N LEU A 149 1.97 -8.86 1.25
CA LEU A 149 3.32 -9.13 1.75
C LEU A 149 3.25 -10.21 2.85
N CYS A 150 4.14 -11.18 2.79
CA CYS A 150 4.24 -12.25 3.78
C CYS A 150 5.30 -11.90 4.82
N ASP A 151 5.08 -10.83 5.57
CA ASP A 151 5.99 -10.40 6.64
C ASP A 151 5.48 -10.79 8.03
N ASP A 152 4.29 -11.39 8.09
CA ASP A 152 3.68 -11.82 9.35
C ASP A 152 3.86 -13.33 9.61
N GLU A 153 4.36 -14.10 8.65
CA GLU A 153 4.53 -15.54 8.78
C GLU A 153 5.57 -15.92 9.84
N ASP A 154 6.62 -15.11 9.98
CA ASP A 154 7.72 -15.38 10.90
C ASP A 154 7.37 -15.09 12.36
N LEU A 155 6.16 -14.63 12.62
CA LEU A 155 5.70 -14.35 13.99
C LEU A 155 5.13 -15.58 14.68
N PHE A 156 4.99 -16.69 13.98
CA PHE A 156 4.33 -17.90 14.50
C PHE A 156 5.20 -19.13 14.37
#